data_731136a4b6acff13ada22bc23c644b52
#
_entry.id   731136a4b6acff13ada22bc23c644b52
#
_cell.length_a   1.000
_cell.length_b   1.000
_cell.length_c   1.000
_cell.angle_alpha   90.00
_cell.angle_beta   90.00
_cell.angle_gamma   90.00
#
_symmetry.space_group_name_H-M   'P 1'
#
loop_
_entity.id
_entity.type
_entity.pdbx_description
1 polymer ?
#
loop_
_entity_poly.entity_id
_entity_poly.type
_entity_poly.pdbx_seq_one_letter_code
_entity_poly.pdbx_strand_id
1 'polypeptide(L)'
;VKDPYDILGVARTASADDIRKAYRKLAKALHPDLNPGDKDAEARFKEASAAYDLLSDAEKRRRFHAGEIDASGAERPKQPFYRDFAGEEQVGARYYTSSGFADFGSADDILSELFGRAGRRRLRGGDLHFRLRVDFLAAINGDSERVTLPDGRVVDVAIPAGAEDGEILRLKGLGEGAPQGGEAGDALIELIIIPHPMFTRQGDDILLELPITLSEAVLGAKVKTPTPSGAVMLNVPKHSNTGAILRLKGKGVRRKSGSAGDELVTLKVVLPKAPDAALEDFALRWGAKDYDPRKDWP
;
A
#
# COMPACT_ATOMS: atom_id res chain seq x y z
N VAL A 1 34.86 7.60 1.04
CA VAL A 1 33.48 7.69 1.59
C VAL A 1 33.64 8.11 3.04
N LYS A 2 32.97 9.21 3.48
CA LYS A 2 33.03 9.71 4.85
C LYS A 2 32.37 8.72 5.80
N ASP A 3 32.88 8.62 7.04
CA ASP A 3 32.26 7.76 8.07
C ASP A 3 30.86 8.29 8.43
N PRO A 4 29.81 7.46 8.47
CA PRO A 4 28.45 7.86 8.84
C PRO A 4 28.35 8.54 10.21
N TYR A 5 29.21 8.18 11.17
CA TYR A 5 29.27 8.83 12.47
C TYR A 5 29.82 10.25 12.38
N ASP A 6 30.83 10.45 11.53
CA ASP A 6 31.41 11.80 11.29
C ASP A 6 30.43 12.69 10.56
N ILE A 7 29.62 12.15 9.63
CA ILE A 7 28.57 12.91 8.92
C ILE A 7 27.52 13.42 9.90
N LEU A 8 27.11 12.61 10.87
CA LEU A 8 26.15 13.02 11.91
C LEU A 8 26.79 13.81 13.06
N GLY A 9 28.11 13.85 13.13
CA GLY A 9 28.86 14.54 14.20
C GLY A 9 28.69 13.87 15.57
N VAL A 10 28.63 12.54 15.61
CA VAL A 10 28.49 11.75 16.84
C VAL A 10 29.62 10.72 16.99
N ALA A 11 29.92 10.31 18.22
CA ALA A 11 30.92 9.28 18.46
C ALA A 11 30.43 7.90 17.98
N ARG A 12 31.33 7.02 17.59
CA ARG A 12 30.99 5.62 17.20
C ARG A 12 30.29 4.82 18.30
N THR A 13 30.43 5.27 19.56
CA THR A 13 29.77 4.69 20.75
C THR A 13 28.43 5.33 21.06
N ALA A 14 27.95 6.30 20.22
CA ALA A 14 26.70 7.02 20.45
C ALA A 14 25.50 6.10 20.56
N SER A 15 24.57 6.43 21.46
CA SER A 15 23.31 5.73 21.60
C SER A 15 22.37 6.00 20.41
N ALA A 16 21.37 5.13 20.21
CA ALA A 16 20.35 5.34 19.17
C ALA A 16 19.63 6.68 19.33
N ASP A 17 19.45 7.14 20.58
CA ASP A 17 18.82 8.43 20.87
C ASP A 17 19.70 9.62 20.50
N ASP A 18 21.01 9.49 20.71
CA ASP A 18 21.98 10.54 20.33
C ASP A 18 22.06 10.67 18.81
N ILE A 19 22.11 9.54 18.09
CA ILE A 19 22.05 9.49 16.62
C ILE A 19 20.78 10.17 16.10
N ARG A 20 19.63 9.87 16.70
CA ARG A 20 18.33 10.46 16.33
C ARG A 20 18.30 11.98 16.60
N LYS A 21 18.85 12.43 17.73
CA LYS A 21 18.92 13.86 18.08
C LYS A 21 19.84 14.63 17.12
N ALA A 22 21.01 14.06 16.79
CA ALA A 22 21.96 14.65 15.87
C ALA A 22 21.35 14.79 14.46
N TYR A 23 20.73 13.74 13.94
CA TYR A 23 20.03 13.79 12.66
C TYR A 23 18.95 14.86 12.62
N ARG A 24 18.06 14.94 13.64
CA ARG A 24 17.00 15.96 13.68
C ARG A 24 17.57 17.38 13.65
N LYS A 25 18.68 17.62 14.32
CA LYS A 25 19.37 18.93 14.33
C LYS A 25 19.88 19.28 12.93
N LEU A 26 20.56 18.33 12.26
CA LEU A 26 21.08 18.51 10.90
C LEU A 26 19.96 18.65 9.88
N ALA A 27 18.93 17.81 9.94
CA ALA A 27 17.80 17.84 9.04
C ALA A 27 17.04 19.18 9.10
N LYS A 28 16.88 19.74 10.31
CA LYS A 28 16.28 21.08 10.47
C LYS A 28 17.16 22.19 9.91
N ALA A 29 18.47 22.12 10.12
CA ALA A 29 19.42 23.15 9.65
C ALA A 29 19.60 23.14 8.12
N LEU A 30 19.54 21.95 7.51
CA LEU A 30 19.80 21.73 6.07
C LEU A 30 18.51 21.52 5.25
N HIS A 31 17.33 21.78 5.84
CA HIS A 31 16.05 21.57 5.17
C HIS A 31 15.94 22.41 3.89
N PRO A 32 15.49 21.85 2.76
CA PRO A 32 15.39 22.60 1.49
C PRO A 32 14.48 23.83 1.59
N ASP A 33 13.43 23.79 2.43
CA ASP A 33 12.55 24.94 2.64
C ASP A 33 13.23 26.10 3.39
N LEU A 34 14.25 25.80 4.19
CA LEU A 34 15.02 26.82 4.91
C LEU A 34 16.26 27.28 4.14
N ASN A 35 16.70 26.52 3.13
CA ASN A 35 17.87 26.79 2.30
C ASN A 35 17.52 26.64 0.81
N PRO A 36 16.54 27.39 0.27
CA PRO A 36 16.09 27.24 -1.10
C PRO A 36 17.21 27.59 -2.09
N GLY A 37 17.57 26.62 -2.97
CA GLY A 37 18.59 26.79 -4.00
C GLY A 37 20.04 26.58 -3.57
N ASP A 38 20.30 26.26 -2.30
CA ASP A 38 21.64 25.90 -1.81
C ASP A 38 21.94 24.43 -2.08
N LYS A 39 22.74 24.17 -3.14
CA LYS A 39 23.16 22.84 -3.56
C LYS A 39 24.06 22.13 -2.53
N ASP A 40 24.84 22.90 -1.76
CA ASP A 40 25.71 22.34 -0.72
C ASP A 40 24.90 21.88 0.48
N ALA A 41 23.86 22.63 0.87
CA ALA A 41 22.91 22.23 1.90
C ALA A 41 22.13 20.98 1.47
N GLU A 42 21.68 20.89 0.21
CA GLU A 42 20.99 19.73 -0.34
C GLU A 42 21.88 18.48 -0.36
N ALA A 43 23.14 18.61 -0.77
CA ALA A 43 24.11 17.51 -0.77
C ALA A 43 24.37 16.99 0.65
N ARG A 44 24.58 17.88 1.61
CA ARG A 44 24.78 17.54 3.03
C ARG A 44 23.54 16.92 3.66
N PHE A 45 22.34 17.37 3.27
CA PHE A 45 21.09 16.77 3.73
C PHE A 45 20.96 15.32 3.26
N LYS A 46 21.30 15.03 1.99
CA LYS A 46 21.31 13.67 1.43
C LYS A 46 22.34 12.77 2.14
N GLU A 47 23.56 13.30 2.39
CA GLU A 47 24.60 12.57 3.15
C GLU A 47 24.12 12.25 4.58
N ALA A 48 23.51 13.22 5.28
CA ALA A 48 23.02 13.04 6.64
C ALA A 48 21.83 12.04 6.70
N SER A 49 20.95 12.04 5.72
CA SER A 49 19.83 11.10 5.62
C SER A 49 20.33 9.67 5.39
N ALA A 50 21.28 9.46 4.47
CA ALA A 50 21.87 8.15 4.23
C ALA A 50 22.63 7.61 5.46
N ALA A 51 23.38 8.48 6.16
CA ALA A 51 24.06 8.10 7.40
C ALA A 51 23.08 7.72 8.52
N TYR A 52 21.94 8.42 8.62
CA TYR A 52 20.90 8.09 9.59
C TYR A 52 20.22 6.77 9.27
N ASP A 53 19.88 6.50 8.02
CA ASP A 53 19.25 5.23 7.58
C ASP A 53 20.13 4.01 7.90
N LEU A 54 21.44 4.17 7.79
CA LEU A 54 22.40 3.12 8.13
C LEU A 54 22.53 2.90 9.65
N LEU A 55 22.58 3.98 10.44
CA LEU A 55 22.89 3.93 11.87
C LEU A 55 21.67 3.80 12.78
N SER A 56 20.46 4.15 12.29
CA SER A 56 19.20 4.04 13.05
C SER A 56 18.71 2.59 13.18
N ASP A 57 19.03 1.75 12.21
CA ASP A 57 18.72 0.33 12.22
C ASP A 57 19.83 -0.45 12.93
N ALA A 58 19.48 -1.17 14.00
CA ALA A 58 20.42 -1.90 14.82
C ALA A 58 21.15 -3.01 14.04
N GLU A 59 20.50 -3.62 13.06
CA GLU A 59 21.10 -4.70 12.26
C GLU A 59 22.04 -4.14 11.20
N LYS A 60 21.66 -3.10 10.47
CA LYS A 60 22.53 -2.41 9.51
C LYS A 60 23.77 -1.83 10.22
N ARG A 61 23.59 -1.21 11.39
CA ARG A 61 24.68 -0.69 12.21
C ARG A 61 25.65 -1.79 12.65
N ARG A 62 25.14 -2.96 13.06
CA ARG A 62 25.97 -4.14 13.40
C ARG A 62 26.76 -4.63 12.19
N ARG A 63 26.12 -4.78 11.02
CA ARG A 63 26.74 -5.22 9.77
C ARG A 63 27.82 -4.23 9.29
N PHE A 64 27.57 -2.93 9.48
CA PHE A 64 28.56 -1.89 9.19
C PHE A 64 29.80 -2.01 10.11
N HIS A 65 29.59 -2.25 11.42
CA HIS A 65 30.70 -2.48 12.36
C HIS A 65 31.46 -3.78 12.07
N ALA A 66 30.76 -4.80 11.59
CA ALA A 66 31.38 -6.06 11.17
C ALA A 66 32.13 -5.93 9.82
N GLY A 67 32.04 -4.80 9.13
CA GLY A 67 32.65 -4.58 7.82
C GLY A 67 31.97 -5.32 6.67
N GLU A 68 30.77 -5.86 6.88
CA GLU A 68 29.98 -6.59 5.88
C GLU A 68 29.34 -5.67 4.84
N ILE A 69 28.98 -4.45 5.26
CA ILE A 69 28.47 -3.40 4.40
C ILE A 69 29.34 -2.16 4.49
N ASP A 70 29.35 -1.36 3.44
CA ASP A 70 30.07 -0.08 3.41
C ASP A 70 29.19 1.08 3.94
N ALA A 71 29.74 2.29 3.92
CA ALA A 71 29.05 3.48 4.40
C ALA A 71 27.84 3.91 3.52
N SER A 72 27.66 3.29 2.35
CA SER A 72 26.47 3.46 1.50
C SER A 72 25.41 2.37 1.74
N GLY A 73 25.70 1.39 2.61
CA GLY A 73 24.84 0.23 2.86
C GLY A 73 25.00 -0.91 1.84
N ALA A 74 25.95 -0.79 0.91
CA ALA A 74 26.22 -1.83 -0.08
C ALA A 74 27.08 -2.95 0.52
N GLU A 75 26.79 -4.20 0.13
CA GLU A 75 27.55 -5.36 0.58
C GLU A 75 28.98 -5.30 0.04
N ARG A 76 29.97 -5.45 0.94
CA ARG A 76 31.35 -5.58 0.52
C ARG A 76 31.59 -7.03 0.05
N PRO A 77 32.15 -7.24 -1.15
CA PRO A 77 32.52 -8.56 -1.59
C PRO A 77 33.56 -9.12 -0.60
N LYS A 78 33.25 -10.27 -0.01
CA LYS A 78 34.23 -11.00 0.82
C LYS A 78 35.46 -11.27 -0.02
N GLN A 79 36.62 -10.68 0.34
CA GLN A 79 37.89 -11.03 -0.31
C GLN A 79 38.15 -12.49 -0.03
N PRO A 80 38.34 -13.34 -1.06
CA PRO A 80 38.79 -14.70 -0.84
C PRO A 80 40.23 -14.66 -0.35
N PHE A 81 40.47 -15.22 0.82
CA PHE A 81 41.83 -15.50 1.30
C PHE A 81 42.46 -16.53 0.36
N TYR A 82 43.45 -16.06 -0.41
CA TYR A 82 44.20 -16.86 -1.36
C TYR A 82 45.13 -17.79 -0.56
N ARG A 83 44.80 -19.07 -0.50
CA ARG A 83 45.79 -20.13 -0.24
C ARG A 83 45.41 -21.43 -0.95
N ASP A 84 46.31 -21.73 -1.88
CA ASP A 84 46.69 -22.99 -2.46
C ASP A 84 45.79 -23.60 -3.57
N PHE A 85 46.33 -23.35 -4.76
CA PHE A 85 46.22 -24.19 -5.94
C PHE A 85 46.94 -25.51 -5.67
N ALA A 86 46.26 -26.65 -5.81
CA ALA A 86 46.71 -27.85 -6.52
C ALA A 86 45.58 -28.90 -6.57
N GLY A 87 45.24 -29.35 -7.79
CA GLY A 87 44.65 -30.68 -8.01
C GLY A 87 43.20 -30.71 -8.52
N GLU A 88 43.09 -30.67 -9.83
CA GLU A 88 42.18 -31.44 -10.74
C GLU A 88 40.80 -31.91 -10.31
N GLU A 89 39.85 -31.46 -11.13
CA GLU A 89 38.70 -32.17 -11.75
C GLU A 89 37.54 -32.73 -10.93
N GLN A 90 36.38 -32.37 -11.47
CA GLN A 90 35.08 -33.03 -11.50
C GLN A 90 33.96 -32.57 -10.51
N VAL A 91 33.02 -31.85 -11.14
CA VAL A 91 31.54 -31.99 -11.04
C VAL A 91 30.94 -32.47 -9.71
N GLY A 92 30.15 -31.65 -9.08
CA GLY A 92 29.17 -32.10 -8.08
C GLY A 92 28.99 -31.14 -6.93
N ALA A 93 27.77 -30.67 -6.78
CA ALA A 93 27.30 -29.88 -5.65
C ALA A 93 27.81 -30.43 -4.31
N ARG A 94 28.61 -29.66 -3.59
CA ARG A 94 29.01 -30.02 -2.22
C ARG A 94 28.75 -28.88 -1.26
N TYR A 95 27.86 -29.18 -0.35
CA TYR A 95 27.70 -28.52 0.94
C TYR A 95 29.06 -28.36 1.61
N TYR A 96 29.46 -27.15 1.91
CA TYR A 96 30.62 -26.91 2.77
C TYR A 96 30.22 -27.04 4.25
N THR A 97 30.44 -28.21 4.81
CA THR A 97 30.65 -28.38 6.24
C THR A 97 32.08 -27.95 6.55
N SER A 98 32.27 -26.91 7.32
CA SER A 98 33.57 -26.48 7.81
C SER A 98 34.02 -27.46 8.90
N SER A 99 34.82 -28.45 8.50
CA SER A 99 35.66 -29.24 9.41
C SER A 99 37.01 -28.52 9.60
N GLY A 100 37.18 -27.90 10.74
CA GLY A 100 38.43 -27.22 11.08
C GLY A 100 38.46 -26.74 12.53
N PHE A 101 38.10 -27.59 13.49
CA PHE A 101 38.41 -27.38 14.89
C PHE A 101 38.62 -28.76 15.57
N ALA A 102 39.75 -29.35 15.29
CA ALA A 102 40.25 -30.45 16.09
C ALA A 102 41.46 -29.92 16.84
N ASP A 103 41.26 -29.36 18.00
CA ASP A 103 42.14 -29.43 19.18
C ASP A 103 41.71 -28.43 20.26
N PHE A 104 40.67 -28.77 21.04
CA PHE A 104 40.44 -28.27 22.38
C PHE A 104 39.52 -29.28 23.08
N GLY A 105 40.12 -30.21 23.80
CA GLY A 105 39.40 -31.05 24.74
C GLY A 105 38.70 -30.17 25.79
N SER A 106 37.41 -30.33 25.94
CA SER A 106 36.42 -29.69 26.85
C SER A 106 35.43 -28.70 26.21
N ALA A 107 35.32 -28.65 24.89
CA ALA A 107 34.32 -27.80 24.22
C ALA A 107 32.90 -28.43 24.18
N ASP A 108 32.78 -29.74 24.41
CA ASP A 108 31.47 -30.44 24.35
C ASP A 108 30.55 -30.05 25.50
N ASP A 109 31.06 -29.70 26.68
CA ASP A 109 30.24 -29.27 27.82
C ASP A 109 29.77 -27.81 27.65
N ILE A 110 30.57 -26.93 27.05
CA ILE A 110 30.21 -25.55 26.78
C ILE A 110 29.28 -25.45 25.56
N LEU A 111 29.48 -26.28 24.53
CA LEU A 111 28.59 -26.39 23.40
C LEU A 111 27.22 -26.98 23.77
N SER A 112 27.20 -28.02 24.63
CA SER A 112 25.94 -28.60 25.08
C SER A 112 25.13 -27.64 25.99
N GLU A 113 25.80 -26.77 26.78
CA GLU A 113 25.15 -25.76 27.61
C GLU A 113 24.73 -24.54 26.77
N LEU A 114 25.47 -24.15 25.73
CA LEU A 114 25.09 -23.07 24.82
C LEU A 114 23.98 -23.49 23.84
N PHE A 115 24.03 -24.74 23.34
CA PHE A 115 23.00 -25.27 22.45
C PHE A 115 21.81 -25.87 23.22
N GLY A 116 21.97 -26.29 24.46
CA GLY A 116 20.91 -26.78 25.34
C GLY A 116 20.02 -25.64 25.88
N ARG A 117 20.55 -24.40 25.99
CA ARG A 117 19.81 -23.19 26.35
C ARG A 117 19.31 -22.40 25.15
N ALA A 118 19.79 -22.60 23.95
CA ALA A 118 19.10 -22.23 22.72
C ALA A 118 17.90 -23.15 22.58
N GLY A 119 16.90 -22.94 23.46
CA GLY A 119 15.61 -23.60 23.36
C GLY A 119 15.22 -23.61 21.89
N ARG A 120 14.93 -24.80 21.36
CA ARG A 120 14.42 -25.09 20.02
C ARG A 120 13.58 -23.87 19.54
N ARG A 121 14.20 -22.92 18.86
CA ARG A 121 13.49 -21.95 18.05
C ARG A 121 12.79 -22.82 17.02
N ARG A 122 11.55 -23.16 17.31
CA ARG A 122 10.69 -23.80 16.33
C ARG A 122 10.74 -22.90 15.11
N LEU A 123 11.39 -23.38 14.07
CA LEU A 123 11.46 -22.66 12.80
C LEU A 123 10.02 -22.44 12.36
N ARG A 124 9.62 -21.20 12.20
CA ARG A 124 8.29 -20.84 11.67
C ARG A 124 8.31 -21.08 10.17
N GLY A 125 7.19 -21.53 9.62
CA GLY A 125 6.98 -21.67 8.17
C GLY A 125 7.04 -20.31 7.46
N GLY A 126 7.29 -20.32 6.16
CA GLY A 126 7.28 -19.14 5.30
C GLY A 126 5.88 -18.53 5.16
N ASP A 127 5.81 -17.20 5.01
CA ASP A 127 4.55 -16.53 4.69
C ASP A 127 4.24 -16.70 3.18
N LEU A 128 2.97 -16.89 2.85
CA LEU A 128 2.49 -17.01 1.47
C LEU A 128 1.82 -15.72 1.04
N HIS A 129 2.08 -15.28 -0.20
CA HIS A 129 1.51 -14.07 -0.77
C HIS A 129 0.52 -14.41 -1.88
N PHE A 130 -0.68 -13.85 -1.79
CA PHE A 130 -1.77 -14.04 -2.76
C PHE A 130 -2.32 -12.70 -3.21
N ARG A 131 -2.97 -12.69 -4.38
CA ARG A 131 -3.76 -11.57 -4.87
C ARG A 131 -5.20 -12.02 -5.03
N LEU A 132 -6.12 -11.31 -4.39
CA LEU A 132 -7.55 -11.58 -4.46
C LEU A 132 -8.24 -10.42 -5.20
N ARG A 133 -8.90 -10.77 -6.30
CA ARG A 133 -9.73 -9.81 -7.05
C ARG A 133 -11.08 -9.71 -6.38
N VAL A 134 -11.44 -8.50 -5.96
CA VAL A 134 -12.65 -8.21 -5.19
C VAL A 134 -13.53 -7.25 -5.97
N ASP A 135 -14.83 -7.54 -6.05
CA ASP A 135 -15.79 -6.63 -6.65
C ASP A 135 -15.90 -5.33 -5.84
N PHE A 136 -16.06 -4.19 -6.55
CA PHE A 136 -16.16 -2.87 -5.94
C PHE A 136 -17.20 -2.83 -4.81
N LEU A 137 -18.40 -3.37 -5.04
CA LEU A 137 -19.47 -3.35 -4.04
C LEU A 137 -19.16 -4.22 -2.83
N ALA A 138 -18.47 -5.34 -3.02
CA ALA A 138 -17.97 -6.19 -1.94
C ALA A 138 -16.93 -5.45 -1.09
N ALA A 139 -16.01 -4.71 -1.71
CA ALA A 139 -15.04 -3.89 -1.00
C ALA A 139 -15.68 -2.73 -0.22
N ILE A 140 -16.73 -2.10 -0.76
CA ILE A 140 -17.43 -0.99 -0.09
C ILE A 140 -18.28 -1.46 1.09
N ASN A 141 -19.04 -2.53 0.90
CA ASN A 141 -20.02 -3.01 1.90
C ASN A 141 -19.43 -4.02 2.89
N GLY A 142 -18.31 -4.63 2.55
CA GLY A 142 -17.78 -5.82 3.18
C GLY A 142 -18.47 -7.09 2.67
N ASP A 143 -17.70 -8.15 2.53
CA ASP A 143 -18.18 -9.45 2.07
C ASP A 143 -17.28 -10.58 2.60
N SER A 144 -17.60 -11.81 2.28
CA SER A 144 -16.75 -12.97 2.56
C SER A 144 -16.55 -13.75 1.28
N GLU A 145 -15.31 -13.88 0.84
CA GLU A 145 -14.95 -14.60 -0.37
C GLU A 145 -14.24 -15.91 -0.07
N ARG A 146 -14.63 -16.96 -0.79
CA ARG A 146 -14.03 -18.28 -0.62
C ARG A 146 -12.86 -18.46 -1.55
N VAL A 147 -11.68 -18.66 -0.96
CA VAL A 147 -10.40 -18.79 -1.67
C VAL A 147 -9.82 -20.19 -1.45
N THR A 148 -9.36 -20.83 -2.52
CA THR A 148 -8.62 -22.08 -2.43
C THR A 148 -7.11 -21.76 -2.42
N LEU A 149 -6.43 -22.14 -1.35
CA LEU A 149 -4.99 -22.01 -1.21
C LEU A 149 -4.26 -23.07 -2.06
N PRO A 150 -2.96 -22.89 -2.39
CA PRO A 150 -2.20 -23.84 -3.21
C PRO A 150 -2.08 -25.25 -2.62
N ASP A 151 -2.24 -25.39 -1.33
CA ASP A 151 -2.26 -26.67 -0.62
C ASP A 151 -3.63 -27.39 -0.68
N GLY A 152 -4.60 -26.81 -1.40
CA GLY A 152 -5.97 -27.33 -1.56
C GLY A 152 -6.91 -26.97 -0.41
N ARG A 153 -6.47 -26.27 0.63
CA ARG A 153 -7.36 -25.79 1.70
C ARG A 153 -8.27 -24.69 1.16
N VAL A 154 -9.55 -24.77 1.51
CA VAL A 154 -10.55 -23.74 1.21
C VAL A 154 -10.73 -22.88 2.45
N VAL A 155 -10.57 -21.57 2.30
CA VAL A 155 -10.66 -20.60 3.39
C VAL A 155 -11.63 -19.49 3.00
N ASP A 156 -12.52 -19.12 3.93
CA ASP A 156 -13.38 -17.96 3.78
C ASP A 156 -12.61 -16.71 4.25
N VAL A 157 -12.35 -15.79 3.32
CA VAL A 157 -11.63 -14.53 3.55
C VAL A 157 -12.65 -13.43 3.78
N ALA A 158 -12.70 -12.90 4.99
CA ALA A 158 -13.56 -11.77 5.31
C ALA A 158 -12.95 -10.47 4.76
N ILE A 159 -13.64 -9.84 3.80
CA ILE A 159 -13.29 -8.54 3.24
C ILE A 159 -13.93 -7.46 4.13
N PRO A 160 -13.14 -6.60 4.78
CA PRO A 160 -13.70 -5.56 5.62
C PRO A 160 -14.46 -4.51 4.80
N ALA A 161 -15.55 -3.97 5.35
CA ALA A 161 -16.25 -2.86 4.72
C ALA A 161 -15.31 -1.64 4.59
N GLY A 162 -15.27 -1.06 3.39
CA GLY A 162 -14.38 0.05 3.08
C GLY A 162 -12.96 -0.35 2.73
N ALA A 163 -12.71 -1.63 2.43
CA ALA A 163 -11.39 -2.10 1.97
C ALA A 163 -10.84 -1.23 0.83
N GLU A 164 -9.51 -1.07 0.80
CA GLU A 164 -8.81 -0.27 -0.21
C GLU A 164 -8.04 -1.16 -1.19
N ASP A 165 -7.84 -0.64 -2.41
CA ASP A 165 -7.01 -1.31 -3.41
C ASP A 165 -5.57 -1.40 -2.89
N GLY A 166 -4.96 -2.61 -2.99
CA GLY A 166 -3.66 -2.90 -2.41
C GLY A 166 -3.66 -3.17 -0.90
N GLU A 167 -4.81 -3.15 -0.19
CA GLU A 167 -4.87 -3.52 1.23
C GLU A 167 -4.49 -4.99 1.41
N ILE A 168 -3.62 -5.27 2.42
CA ILE A 168 -3.15 -6.63 2.69
C ILE A 168 -3.87 -7.20 3.90
N LEU A 169 -4.59 -8.29 3.68
CA LEU A 169 -5.24 -9.08 4.73
C LEU A 169 -4.29 -10.20 5.18
N ARG A 170 -4.06 -10.30 6.49
CA ARG A 170 -3.22 -11.32 7.10
C ARG A 170 -4.07 -12.43 7.72
N LEU A 171 -3.95 -13.63 7.20
CA LEU A 171 -4.56 -14.83 7.75
C LEU A 171 -3.50 -15.65 8.49
N LYS A 172 -3.58 -15.64 9.82
CA LYS A 172 -2.58 -16.27 10.69
C LYS A 172 -2.57 -17.79 10.54
N GLY A 173 -1.37 -18.36 10.45
CA GLY A 173 -1.17 -19.80 10.42
C GLY A 173 -1.60 -20.48 9.12
N LEU A 174 -1.89 -19.73 8.06
CA LEU A 174 -2.30 -20.24 6.74
C LEU A 174 -1.19 -20.12 5.68
N GLY A 175 0.03 -19.85 6.11
CA GLY A 175 1.23 -19.91 5.28
C GLY A 175 1.79 -21.33 5.12
N GLU A 176 3.08 -21.41 4.76
CA GLU A 176 3.77 -22.70 4.64
C GLU A 176 3.91 -23.41 5.98
N GLY A 177 3.81 -24.71 5.98
CA GLY A 177 4.06 -25.53 7.16
C GLY A 177 5.51 -25.42 7.61
N ALA A 178 5.73 -25.30 8.93
CA ALA A 178 7.08 -25.27 9.46
C ALA A 178 7.73 -26.66 9.44
N PRO A 179 9.05 -26.76 9.16
CA PRO A 179 9.80 -27.99 9.35
C PRO A 179 9.71 -28.45 10.82
N GLN A 180 9.66 -29.76 11.07
CA GLN A 180 9.69 -30.38 12.39
C GLN A 180 8.53 -29.98 13.35
N GLY A 181 7.34 -29.60 12.81
CA GLY A 181 6.16 -29.31 13.63
C GLY A 181 6.21 -27.95 14.35
N GLY A 182 6.92 -26.98 13.80
CA GLY A 182 6.88 -25.57 14.22
C GLY A 182 5.56 -24.91 13.83
N GLU A 183 5.40 -23.61 14.13
CA GLU A 183 4.25 -22.84 13.73
C GLU A 183 4.26 -22.55 12.23
N ALA A 184 3.14 -22.74 11.54
CA ALA A 184 3.01 -22.34 10.14
C ALA A 184 3.19 -20.81 9.98
N GLY A 185 3.62 -20.39 8.79
CA GLY A 185 3.62 -19.00 8.39
C GLY A 185 2.20 -18.44 8.25
N ASP A 186 2.08 -17.22 7.78
CA ASP A 186 0.78 -16.58 7.53
C ASP A 186 0.51 -16.49 6.03
N ALA A 187 -0.77 -16.40 5.65
CA ALA A 187 -1.14 -16.02 4.30
C ALA A 187 -1.41 -14.50 4.26
N LEU A 188 -0.72 -13.81 3.37
CA LEU A 188 -0.84 -12.38 3.10
C LEU A 188 -1.60 -12.20 1.78
N ILE A 189 -2.81 -11.67 1.85
CA ILE A 189 -3.71 -11.52 0.70
C ILE A 189 -3.82 -10.05 0.35
N GLU A 190 -3.22 -9.65 -0.79
CA GLU A 190 -3.36 -8.32 -1.38
C GLU A 190 -4.70 -8.25 -2.13
N LEU A 191 -5.54 -7.28 -1.76
CA LEU A 191 -6.82 -7.03 -2.41
C LEU A 191 -6.63 -6.21 -3.68
N ILE A 192 -7.18 -6.68 -4.80
CA ILE A 192 -7.23 -5.96 -6.07
C ILE A 192 -8.69 -5.63 -6.37
N ILE A 193 -9.08 -4.36 -6.20
CA ILE A 193 -10.47 -3.94 -6.39
C ILE A 193 -10.77 -3.74 -7.87
N ILE A 194 -11.80 -4.46 -8.37
CA ILE A 194 -12.24 -4.34 -9.75
C ILE A 194 -13.06 -3.04 -9.90
N PRO A 195 -12.72 -2.13 -10.83
CA PRO A 195 -13.47 -0.92 -11.05
C PRO A 195 -14.95 -1.21 -11.40
N HIS A 196 -15.87 -0.40 -10.85
CA HIS A 196 -17.29 -0.51 -11.12
C HIS A 196 -17.71 0.39 -12.30
N PRO A 197 -18.62 -0.03 -13.19
CA PRO A 197 -18.99 0.78 -14.36
C PRO A 197 -19.73 2.09 -14.03
N MET A 198 -20.39 2.19 -12.89
CA MET A 198 -21.18 3.36 -12.49
C MET A 198 -20.60 4.13 -11.30
N PHE A 199 -19.91 3.44 -10.38
CA PHE A 199 -19.43 4.06 -9.15
C PHE A 199 -17.92 4.29 -9.20
N THR A 200 -17.51 5.45 -8.69
CA THR A 200 -16.08 5.76 -8.46
C THR A 200 -15.91 6.18 -7.01
N ARG A 201 -14.91 5.60 -6.33
CA ARG A 201 -14.57 5.98 -4.96
C ARG A 201 -13.66 7.20 -4.95
N GLN A 202 -13.97 8.18 -4.11
CA GLN A 202 -13.12 9.33 -3.82
C GLN A 202 -12.98 9.50 -2.30
N GLY A 203 -11.95 8.89 -1.73
CA GLY A 203 -11.80 8.81 -0.28
C GLY A 203 -12.92 7.97 0.35
N ASP A 204 -13.76 8.59 1.19
CA ASP A 204 -14.93 7.95 1.77
C ASP A 204 -16.22 8.21 0.98
N ASP A 205 -16.19 9.10 0.01
CA ASP A 205 -17.36 9.41 -0.81
C ASP A 205 -17.37 8.53 -2.06
N ILE A 206 -18.59 8.31 -2.56
CA ILE A 206 -18.83 7.59 -3.81
C ILE A 206 -19.40 8.58 -4.83
N LEU A 207 -18.81 8.59 -6.01
CA LEU A 207 -19.28 9.41 -7.13
C LEU A 207 -20.14 8.58 -8.06
N LEU A 208 -21.28 9.14 -8.46
CA LEU A 208 -22.18 8.56 -9.44
C LEU A 208 -22.59 9.64 -10.48
N GLU A 209 -22.50 9.32 -11.77
CA GLU A 209 -23.14 10.12 -12.81
C GLU A 209 -24.53 9.55 -13.08
N LEU A 210 -25.59 10.33 -12.78
CA LEU A 210 -26.98 9.93 -12.95
C LEU A 210 -27.57 10.56 -14.22
N PRO A 211 -27.88 9.76 -15.26
CA PRO A 211 -28.60 10.27 -16.42
C PRO A 211 -30.05 10.56 -16.02
N ILE A 212 -30.52 11.77 -16.36
CA ILE A 212 -31.90 12.21 -16.19
C ILE A 212 -32.42 12.74 -17.52
N THR A 213 -33.73 12.70 -17.69
CA THR A 213 -34.42 13.25 -18.86
C THR A 213 -34.53 14.77 -18.77
N LEU A 214 -34.79 15.43 -19.91
CA LEU A 214 -35.05 16.85 -19.98
C LEU A 214 -36.28 17.25 -19.11
N SER A 215 -37.33 16.44 -19.12
CA SER A 215 -38.54 16.69 -18.31
C SER A 215 -38.27 16.59 -16.81
N GLU A 216 -37.46 15.60 -16.38
CA GLU A 216 -37.05 15.48 -14.98
C GLU A 216 -36.18 16.65 -14.53
N ALA A 217 -35.29 17.14 -15.40
CA ALA A 217 -34.45 18.30 -15.11
C ALA A 217 -35.29 19.60 -14.96
N VAL A 218 -36.25 19.82 -15.84
CA VAL A 218 -37.06 21.06 -15.86
C VAL A 218 -38.11 21.06 -14.79
N LEU A 219 -38.89 19.97 -14.68
CA LEU A 219 -40.07 19.90 -13.80
C LEU A 219 -39.72 19.41 -12.39
N GLY A 220 -38.54 18.85 -12.22
CA GLY A 220 -38.15 18.11 -11.03
C GLY A 220 -38.83 16.73 -10.99
N ALA A 221 -38.22 15.79 -10.33
CA ALA A 221 -38.73 14.43 -10.24
C ALA A 221 -38.16 13.69 -9.03
N LYS A 222 -38.80 12.59 -8.66
CA LYS A 222 -38.20 11.58 -7.77
C LYS A 222 -37.64 10.45 -8.64
N VAL A 223 -36.31 10.33 -8.65
CA VAL A 223 -35.60 9.36 -9.51
C VAL A 223 -35.05 8.26 -8.66
N LYS A 224 -35.26 7.01 -9.07
CA LYS A 224 -34.63 5.84 -8.42
C LYS A 224 -33.16 5.83 -8.74
N THR A 225 -32.31 6.06 -7.73
CA THR A 225 -30.87 6.20 -7.85
C THR A 225 -30.19 4.99 -7.21
N PRO A 226 -29.30 4.28 -7.91
CA PRO A 226 -28.51 3.22 -7.32
C PRO A 226 -27.54 3.79 -6.30
N THR A 227 -27.30 3.08 -5.20
CA THR A 227 -26.25 3.35 -4.23
C THR A 227 -25.51 2.05 -3.94
N PRO A 228 -24.28 2.07 -3.40
CA PRO A 228 -23.57 0.84 -3.04
C PRO A 228 -24.36 -0.08 -2.10
N SER A 229 -25.22 0.48 -1.25
CA SER A 229 -26.05 -0.27 -0.29
C SER A 229 -27.48 -0.56 -0.75
N GLY A 230 -27.79 -0.34 -2.03
CA GLY A 230 -29.13 -0.52 -2.61
C GLY A 230 -29.71 0.79 -3.14
N ALA A 231 -30.79 0.70 -3.94
CA ALA A 231 -31.36 1.87 -4.59
C ALA A 231 -32.20 2.73 -3.61
N VAL A 232 -32.14 4.06 -3.78
CA VAL A 232 -32.92 5.04 -3.03
C VAL A 232 -33.68 5.97 -3.98
N MET A 233 -34.69 6.68 -3.47
CA MET A 233 -35.39 7.72 -4.23
C MET A 233 -34.68 9.06 -4.00
N LEU A 234 -34.07 9.61 -5.04
CA LEU A 234 -33.43 10.92 -5.06
C LEU A 234 -34.43 11.96 -5.55
N ASN A 235 -34.57 13.05 -4.84
CA ASN A 235 -35.40 14.19 -5.27
C ASN A 235 -34.55 15.14 -6.12
N VAL A 236 -34.82 15.18 -7.43
CA VAL A 236 -34.18 16.11 -8.36
C VAL A 236 -35.00 17.42 -8.31
N PRO A 237 -34.40 18.56 -7.93
CA PRO A 237 -35.05 19.84 -7.90
C PRO A 237 -35.49 20.30 -9.29
N LYS A 238 -36.52 21.14 -9.36
CA LYS A 238 -36.89 21.83 -10.60
C LYS A 238 -35.75 22.70 -11.08
N HIS A 239 -35.63 22.83 -12.39
CA HIS A 239 -34.57 23.62 -13.05
C HIS A 239 -33.15 23.14 -12.74
N SER A 240 -32.98 21.82 -12.49
CA SER A 240 -31.67 21.20 -12.39
C SER A 240 -30.97 21.19 -13.75
N ASN A 241 -29.65 21.26 -13.75
CA ASN A 241 -28.85 21.20 -14.98
C ASN A 241 -27.79 20.09 -14.91
N THR A 242 -27.24 19.76 -16.06
CA THR A 242 -26.05 18.89 -16.14
C THR A 242 -24.91 19.48 -15.30
N GLY A 243 -24.21 18.62 -14.52
CA GLY A 243 -23.15 19.02 -13.61
C GLY A 243 -23.63 19.42 -12.21
N ALA A 244 -24.95 19.55 -11.97
CA ALA A 244 -25.47 19.75 -10.63
C ALA A 244 -25.19 18.51 -9.77
N ILE A 245 -24.67 18.72 -8.55
CA ILE A 245 -24.31 17.64 -7.63
C ILE A 245 -25.32 17.55 -6.50
N LEU A 246 -25.97 16.41 -6.35
CA LEU A 246 -26.89 16.11 -5.25
C LEU A 246 -26.20 15.12 -4.29
N ARG A 247 -26.33 15.37 -2.98
CA ARG A 247 -25.69 14.59 -1.95
C ARG A 247 -26.66 13.62 -1.29
N LEU A 248 -26.34 12.35 -1.29
CA LEU A 248 -27.02 11.30 -0.53
C LEU A 248 -26.20 11.01 0.73
N LYS A 249 -26.63 11.61 1.83
CA LYS A 249 -25.90 11.54 3.12
C LYS A 249 -25.81 10.09 3.63
N GLY A 250 -24.59 9.68 4.02
CA GLY A 250 -24.33 8.38 4.61
C GLY A 250 -24.45 7.20 3.63
N LYS A 251 -24.39 7.46 2.30
CA LYS A 251 -24.44 6.45 1.25
C LYS A 251 -23.10 6.15 0.60
N GLY A 252 -22.02 6.71 1.13
CA GLY A 252 -20.64 6.41 0.76
C GLY A 252 -20.07 5.20 1.51
N VAL A 253 -18.75 5.17 1.59
CA VAL A 253 -17.97 4.11 2.23
C VAL A 253 -18.15 4.12 3.74
N ARG A 254 -18.36 2.96 4.35
CA ARG A 254 -18.40 2.83 5.81
C ARG A 254 -16.99 2.82 6.38
N ARG A 255 -16.70 3.70 7.32
CA ARG A 255 -15.45 3.72 8.07
C ARG A 255 -15.45 2.67 9.18
N LYS A 256 -14.27 2.23 9.55
CA LYS A 256 -14.07 1.37 10.75
C LYS A 256 -14.61 2.02 12.05
N SER A 257 -14.70 3.36 12.08
CA SER A 257 -15.28 4.14 13.19
C SER A 257 -16.81 4.13 13.26
N GLY A 258 -17.50 3.51 12.29
CA GLY A 258 -18.96 3.45 12.21
C GLY A 258 -19.62 4.63 11.49
N SER A 259 -18.89 5.70 11.17
CA SER A 259 -19.39 6.76 10.27
C SER A 259 -19.35 6.30 8.82
N ALA A 260 -20.20 6.87 7.96
CA ALA A 260 -20.15 6.64 6.53
C ALA A 260 -19.91 7.96 5.79
N GLY A 261 -19.20 7.90 4.68
CA GLY A 261 -19.14 8.98 3.70
C GLY A 261 -20.45 9.18 2.99
N ASP A 262 -20.48 10.06 2.02
CA ASP A 262 -21.67 10.40 1.26
C ASP A 262 -21.59 9.87 -0.18
N GLU A 263 -22.72 9.77 -0.85
CA GLU A 263 -22.72 9.56 -2.29
C GLU A 263 -23.02 10.90 -2.97
N LEU A 264 -22.14 11.29 -3.89
CA LEU A 264 -22.23 12.52 -4.68
C LEU A 264 -22.74 12.17 -6.07
N VAL A 265 -24.00 12.53 -6.32
CA VAL A 265 -24.70 12.23 -7.56
C VAL A 265 -24.64 13.43 -8.49
N THR A 266 -23.84 13.33 -9.55
CA THR A 266 -23.75 14.36 -10.59
C THR A 266 -24.83 14.11 -11.63
N LEU A 267 -25.72 15.07 -11.81
CA LEU A 267 -26.79 14.97 -12.80
C LEU A 267 -26.26 15.16 -14.21
N LYS A 268 -26.75 14.35 -15.14
CA LYS A 268 -26.47 14.45 -16.59
C LYS A 268 -27.76 14.40 -17.38
N VAL A 269 -28.15 15.52 -17.92
CA VAL A 269 -29.33 15.57 -18.81
C VAL A 269 -29.01 14.86 -20.11
N VAL A 270 -29.81 13.88 -20.47
CA VAL A 270 -29.66 13.11 -21.71
C VAL A 270 -30.89 13.18 -22.56
N LEU A 271 -30.71 13.30 -23.86
CA LEU A 271 -31.78 13.24 -24.83
C LEU A 271 -32.05 11.78 -25.26
N PRO A 272 -33.26 11.49 -25.79
CA PRO A 272 -33.56 10.19 -26.38
C PRO A 272 -32.53 9.81 -27.43
N LYS A 273 -32.11 8.53 -27.48
CA LYS A 273 -31.20 8.04 -28.51
C LYS A 273 -31.85 8.01 -29.91
N ALA A 274 -33.14 7.73 -29.97
CA ALA A 274 -33.89 7.77 -31.21
C ALA A 274 -34.50 9.17 -31.42
N PRO A 275 -34.66 9.64 -32.68
CA PRO A 275 -35.36 10.86 -32.98
C PRO A 275 -36.79 10.86 -32.38
N ASP A 276 -37.19 11.97 -31.77
CA ASP A 276 -38.52 12.14 -31.18
C ASP A 276 -39.17 13.41 -31.79
N ALA A 277 -40.13 13.19 -32.66
CA ALA A 277 -40.80 14.28 -33.37
C ALA A 277 -41.49 15.31 -32.45
N ALA A 278 -41.99 14.86 -31.29
CA ALA A 278 -42.60 15.78 -30.32
C ALA A 278 -41.54 16.66 -29.65
N LEU A 279 -40.34 16.12 -29.37
CA LEU A 279 -39.21 16.87 -28.84
C LEU A 279 -38.67 17.87 -29.89
N GLU A 280 -38.56 17.43 -31.14
CA GLU A 280 -38.14 18.31 -32.27
C GLU A 280 -39.11 19.48 -32.44
N ASP A 281 -40.43 19.22 -32.51
CA ASP A 281 -41.49 20.21 -32.57
C ASP A 281 -41.46 21.17 -31.36
N PHE A 282 -41.19 20.65 -30.18
CA PHE A 282 -41.03 21.48 -28.99
C PHE A 282 -39.80 22.40 -29.12
N ALA A 283 -38.68 21.88 -29.54
CA ALA A 283 -37.44 22.64 -29.70
C ALA A 283 -37.56 23.76 -30.73
N LEU A 284 -38.25 23.49 -31.87
CA LEU A 284 -38.55 24.51 -32.89
C LEU A 284 -39.40 25.63 -32.36
N ARG A 285 -40.44 25.30 -31.54
CA ARG A 285 -41.38 26.29 -30.98
C ARG A 285 -40.79 27.06 -29.81
N TRP A 286 -39.97 26.40 -28.98
CA TRP A 286 -39.40 27.03 -27.79
C TRP A 286 -38.41 28.14 -28.13
N GLY A 287 -37.62 27.97 -29.20
CA GLY A 287 -36.78 28.98 -29.84
C GLY A 287 -36.12 29.95 -28.88
N ALA A 288 -35.36 29.47 -27.91
CA ALA A 288 -34.70 30.26 -26.85
C ALA A 288 -33.78 31.35 -27.45
N LYS A 289 -34.36 32.36 -28.09
CA LYS A 289 -33.64 33.42 -28.84
C LYS A 289 -32.72 34.24 -27.96
N ASP A 290 -33.05 34.33 -26.66
CA ASP A 290 -32.30 35.14 -25.69
C ASP A 290 -31.39 34.34 -24.78
N TYR A 291 -31.30 33.00 -24.97
CA TYR A 291 -30.45 32.12 -24.17
C TYR A 291 -29.31 31.58 -25.01
N ASP A 292 -28.10 32.09 -24.73
CA ASP A 292 -26.85 31.56 -25.30
C ASP A 292 -25.95 31.04 -24.17
N PRO A 293 -25.79 29.73 -24.04
CA PRO A 293 -24.93 29.13 -23.02
C PRO A 293 -23.42 29.40 -23.23
N ARG A 294 -23.03 29.96 -24.37
CA ARG A 294 -21.66 30.32 -24.76
C ARG A 294 -21.36 31.80 -24.67
N LYS A 295 -22.31 32.62 -24.19
CA LYS A 295 -22.19 34.09 -24.15
C LYS A 295 -20.90 34.56 -23.44
N ASP A 296 -20.45 33.81 -22.41
CA ASP A 296 -19.29 34.15 -21.60
C ASP A 296 -18.04 33.38 -22.00
N TRP A 297 -18.06 32.69 -23.13
CA TRP A 297 -16.85 32.03 -23.66
C TRP A 297 -15.91 33.07 -24.26
N PRO A 298 -14.55 32.87 -24.08
CA PRO A 298 -13.54 33.77 -24.65
C PRO A 298 -13.50 33.72 -26.17
#